data_2b1a61026dee74487456fcdd77d23d3f
#
_entry.id   2b1a61026dee74487456fcdd77d23d3f
#
_cell.length_a   1.000
_cell.length_b   1.000
_cell.length_c   1.000
_cell.angle_alpha   90.00
_cell.angle_beta   90.00
_cell.angle_gamma   90.00
#
_symmetry.space_group_name_H-M   'P 1'
#
loop_
_entity.id
_entity.type
_entity.pdbx_description
1 polymer ?
#
loop_
_entity_poly.entity_id
_entity_poly.type
_entity_poly.pdbx_seq_one_letter_code
_entity_poly.pdbx_strand_id
1 'polypeptide(L)'
;MKNSDLKQKCVLSLILVIVMAVVLFYTYEDTPQNQYSGIIRLHVIANSDSEEDQELKLKVRDEIIKKTKSLQESQSIEDSREYLQTHLNDMEETANKVIKENGKSYKAEANLGIRWIPEKTYGDMYFPA
;
A
#
# COMPACT_ATOMS: atom_id res chain seq x y z
N MET A 1 2.74 56.03 32.77
CA MET A 1 2.06 55.82 31.48
C MET A 1 2.88 55.00 30.50
N LYS A 2 4.15 55.23 30.28
CA LYS A 2 4.98 54.52 29.29
C LYS A 2 5.19 53.02 29.54
N ASN A 3 5.14 52.55 30.80
CA ASN A 3 5.34 51.15 31.19
C ASN A 3 4.08 50.27 31.01
N SER A 4 2.89 50.88 31.03
CA SER A 4 1.60 50.14 30.80
C SER A 4 1.45 49.80 29.33
N ASP A 5 1.80 50.71 28.42
CA ASP A 5 1.73 50.51 26.97
C ASP A 5 2.72 49.43 26.50
N LEU A 6 3.91 49.38 27.11
CA LEU A 6 4.89 48.35 26.79
C LEU A 6 4.44 46.97 27.25
N LYS A 7 3.89 46.85 28.45
CA LYS A 7 3.34 45.60 28.97
C LYS A 7 2.16 45.12 28.12
N GLN A 8 1.29 46.05 27.71
CA GLN A 8 0.14 45.69 26.85
C GLN A 8 0.57 45.23 25.47
N LYS A 9 1.58 45.85 24.87
CA LYS A 9 2.15 45.38 23.57
C LYS A 9 2.82 44.03 23.69
N CYS A 10 3.56 43.76 24.78
CA CYS A 10 4.14 42.45 25.04
C CYS A 10 3.09 41.34 25.20
N VAL A 11 1.98 41.62 25.92
CA VAL A 11 0.88 40.66 26.08
C VAL A 11 0.18 40.40 24.75
N LEU A 12 -0.08 41.42 23.95
CA LEU A 12 -0.66 41.27 22.60
C LEU A 12 0.22 40.46 21.67
N SER A 13 1.54 40.69 21.67
CA SER A 13 2.47 39.89 20.85
C SER A 13 2.54 38.43 21.30
N LEU A 14 2.46 38.17 22.61
CA LEU A 14 2.44 36.81 23.13
C LEU A 14 1.17 36.07 22.70
N ILE A 15 0.02 36.75 22.79
CA ILE A 15 -1.26 36.17 22.32
C ILE A 15 -1.20 35.86 20.82
N LEU A 16 -0.64 36.76 20.01
CA LEU A 16 -0.48 36.57 18.58
C LEU A 16 0.37 35.31 18.25
N VAL A 17 1.49 35.15 18.97
CA VAL A 17 2.36 33.98 18.82
C VAL A 17 1.65 32.68 19.19
N ILE A 18 0.88 32.69 20.28
CA ILE A 18 0.08 31.51 20.71
C ILE A 18 -0.99 31.16 19.66
N VAL A 19 -1.69 32.17 19.15
CA VAL A 19 -2.70 31.95 18.10
C VAL A 19 -2.07 31.39 16.83
N MET A 20 -0.91 31.94 16.40
CA MET A 20 -0.17 31.42 15.27
C MET A 20 0.29 29.97 15.49
N ALA A 21 0.79 29.64 16.68
CA ALA A 21 1.21 28.28 17.02
C ALA A 21 0.02 27.30 17.00
N VAL A 22 -1.14 27.72 17.51
CA VAL A 22 -2.37 26.91 17.48
C VAL A 22 -2.85 26.70 16.04
N VAL A 23 -2.86 27.73 15.22
CA VAL A 23 -3.24 27.64 13.80
C VAL A 23 -2.29 26.69 13.06
N LEU A 24 -0.99 26.83 13.26
CA LEU A 24 0.01 25.93 12.65
C LEU A 24 -0.16 24.49 13.13
N PHE A 25 -0.50 24.26 14.40
CA PHE A 25 -0.75 22.94 14.93
C PHE A 25 -1.98 22.29 14.24
N TYR A 26 -3.09 23.02 14.12
CA TYR A 26 -4.28 22.51 13.43
C TYR A 26 -4.09 22.33 11.93
N THR A 27 -3.26 23.14 11.27
CA THR A 27 -2.98 22.97 9.83
C THR A 27 -1.98 21.84 9.55
N TYR A 28 -1.22 21.40 10.56
CA TYR A 28 -0.24 20.32 10.39
C TYR A 28 -0.86 18.91 10.47
N GLU A 29 -2.07 18.78 11.04
CA GLU A 29 -2.72 17.47 11.21
C GLU A 29 -3.53 16.99 10.00
N ASP A 30 -3.77 17.83 8.99
CA ASP A 30 -4.58 17.49 7.81
C ASP A 30 -3.76 17.29 6.52
N THR A 31 -2.62 16.65 6.56
CA THR A 31 -2.25 15.87 5.39
C THR A 31 -3.07 14.57 5.47
N PRO A 32 -3.98 14.29 4.52
CA PRO A 32 -4.60 12.99 4.43
C PRO A 32 -3.45 11.99 4.26
N GLN A 33 -3.04 11.38 5.34
CA GLN A 33 -2.19 10.20 5.31
C GLN A 33 -2.97 9.24 4.43
N ASN A 34 -2.43 8.99 3.26
CA ASN A 34 -3.02 8.10 2.27
C ASN A 34 -3.36 6.81 3.03
N GLN A 35 -4.63 6.62 3.37
CA GLN A 35 -5.14 5.55 4.23
C GLN A 35 -4.72 4.16 3.74
N TYR A 36 -4.11 4.12 2.55
CA TYR A 36 -3.64 2.95 1.81
C TYR A 36 -2.12 2.93 1.59
N SER A 37 -1.35 3.86 2.18
CA SER A 37 0.12 3.90 2.03
C SER A 37 0.83 2.69 2.65
N GLY A 38 0.08 1.83 3.31
CA GLY A 38 0.54 0.63 3.97
C GLY A 38 -0.02 -0.67 3.39
N ILE A 39 -0.49 -0.72 2.13
CA ILE A 39 -1.08 -1.94 1.55
C ILE A 39 -0.16 -2.51 0.48
N ILE A 40 0.14 -3.81 0.61
CA ILE A 40 0.77 -4.57 -0.47
C ILE A 40 -0.32 -5.28 -1.26
N ARG A 41 -0.37 -5.04 -2.57
CA ARG A 41 -1.36 -5.64 -3.47
C ARG A 41 -0.72 -6.74 -4.29
N LEU A 42 -1.34 -7.91 -4.31
CA LEU A 42 -1.02 -8.94 -5.28
C LEU A 42 -1.71 -8.61 -6.62
N HIS A 43 -0.93 -8.45 -7.67
CA HIS A 43 -1.42 -8.26 -9.03
C HIS A 43 -0.88 -9.37 -9.93
N VAL A 44 -1.77 -10.21 -10.44
CA VAL A 44 -1.42 -11.29 -11.37
C VAL A 44 -1.89 -10.92 -12.76
N ILE A 45 -0.99 -10.87 -13.72
CA ILE A 45 -1.25 -10.55 -15.12
C ILE A 45 -1.22 -11.85 -15.91
N ALA A 46 -2.25 -12.12 -16.70
CA ALA A 46 -2.29 -13.26 -17.59
C ALA A 46 -1.32 -13.07 -18.78
N ASN A 47 -0.86 -14.19 -19.36
CA ASN A 47 0.01 -14.16 -20.54
C ASN A 47 -0.69 -13.58 -21.78
N SER A 48 -2.00 -13.79 -21.91
CA SER A 48 -2.83 -13.24 -22.99
C SER A 48 -4.28 -13.01 -22.53
N ASP A 49 -5.09 -12.41 -23.41
CA ASP A 49 -6.52 -12.20 -23.18
C ASP A 49 -7.38 -13.43 -23.50
N SER A 50 -6.76 -14.58 -23.84
CA SER A 50 -7.49 -15.83 -24.05
C SER A 50 -8.17 -16.29 -22.77
N GLU A 51 -9.34 -16.94 -22.92
CA GLU A 51 -10.11 -17.47 -21.79
C GLU A 51 -9.25 -18.42 -20.94
N GLU A 52 -8.48 -19.31 -21.59
CA GLU A 52 -7.58 -20.24 -20.92
C GLU A 52 -6.53 -19.54 -20.04
N ASP A 53 -5.89 -18.49 -20.57
CA ASP A 53 -4.86 -17.74 -19.81
C ASP A 53 -5.50 -16.91 -18.68
N GLN A 54 -6.72 -16.43 -18.86
CA GLN A 54 -7.46 -15.72 -17.82
C GLN A 54 -7.89 -16.68 -16.69
N GLU A 55 -8.31 -17.90 -17.01
CA GLU A 55 -8.59 -18.94 -16.00
C GLU A 55 -7.32 -19.38 -15.28
N LEU A 56 -6.23 -19.58 -16.01
CA LEU A 56 -4.95 -19.96 -15.43
C LEU A 56 -4.41 -18.89 -14.46
N LYS A 57 -4.56 -17.62 -14.81
CA LYS A 57 -4.27 -16.50 -13.91
C LYS A 57 -4.95 -16.65 -12.56
N LEU A 58 -6.23 -17.04 -12.54
CA LEU A 58 -6.98 -17.22 -11.30
C LEU A 58 -6.42 -18.38 -10.48
N LYS A 59 -6.05 -19.49 -11.11
CA LYS A 59 -5.43 -20.64 -10.43
C LYS A 59 -4.07 -20.26 -9.82
N VAL A 60 -3.24 -19.55 -10.56
CA VAL A 60 -1.94 -19.04 -10.06
C VAL A 60 -2.16 -18.11 -8.86
N ARG A 61 -3.09 -17.16 -8.97
CA ARG A 61 -3.45 -16.26 -7.87
C ARG A 61 -3.81 -17.03 -6.60
N ASP A 62 -4.69 -18.03 -6.74
CA ASP A 62 -5.21 -18.78 -5.60
C ASP A 62 -4.10 -19.58 -4.89
N GLU A 63 -3.16 -20.17 -5.65
CA GLU A 63 -2.01 -20.88 -5.06
C GLU A 63 -1.03 -19.92 -4.38
N ILE A 64 -0.79 -18.73 -4.95
CA ILE A 64 0.02 -17.70 -4.31
C ILE A 64 -0.62 -17.23 -3.00
N ILE A 65 -1.93 -16.96 -3.00
CA ILE A 65 -2.67 -16.57 -1.79
C ILE A 65 -2.56 -17.64 -0.70
N LYS A 66 -2.70 -18.91 -1.04
CA LYS A 66 -2.53 -20.00 -0.07
C LYS A 66 -1.14 -20.00 0.55
N LYS A 67 -0.10 -19.77 -0.26
CA LYS A 67 1.29 -19.75 0.19
C LYS A 67 1.60 -18.55 1.07
N THR A 68 0.96 -17.42 0.80
CA THR A 68 1.14 -16.17 1.56
C THR A 68 0.16 -16.01 2.73
N LYS A 69 -0.62 -17.04 3.04
CA LYS A 69 -1.63 -16.98 4.10
C LYS A 69 -1.05 -16.58 5.47
N SER A 70 0.18 -16.99 5.77
CA SER A 70 0.88 -16.61 7.00
C SER A 70 1.13 -15.10 7.14
N LEU A 71 1.15 -14.37 6.02
CA LEU A 71 1.30 -12.91 6.03
C LEU A 71 0.07 -12.18 6.59
N GLN A 72 -1.09 -12.84 6.60
CA GLN A 72 -2.31 -12.26 7.19
C GLN A 72 -2.20 -12.10 8.71
N GLU A 73 -1.24 -12.81 9.33
CA GLU A 73 -0.93 -12.73 10.76
C GLU A 73 0.21 -11.74 11.05
N SER A 74 0.81 -11.17 10.02
CA SER A 74 1.88 -10.17 10.17
C SER A 74 1.33 -8.87 10.75
N GLN A 75 2.04 -8.35 11.77
CA GLN A 75 1.62 -7.14 12.48
C GLN A 75 2.15 -5.85 11.85
N SER A 76 3.07 -5.95 10.88
CA SER A 76 3.63 -4.80 10.19
C SER A 76 3.73 -5.02 8.68
N ILE A 77 3.70 -3.91 7.95
CA ILE A 77 3.88 -3.93 6.50
C ILE A 77 5.33 -4.17 6.12
N GLU A 78 6.26 -3.74 6.96
CA GLU A 78 7.69 -3.93 6.78
C GLU A 78 8.03 -5.42 6.83
N ASP A 79 7.52 -6.15 7.82
CA ASP A 79 7.71 -7.60 7.93
C ASP A 79 7.11 -8.34 6.73
N SER A 80 5.94 -7.90 6.29
CA SER A 80 5.29 -8.45 5.09
C SER A 80 6.11 -8.20 3.83
N ARG A 81 6.71 -7.01 3.69
CA ARG A 81 7.57 -6.65 2.56
C ARG A 81 8.85 -7.48 2.56
N GLU A 82 9.51 -7.62 3.71
CA GLU A 82 10.73 -8.42 3.85
C GLU A 82 10.46 -9.90 3.54
N TYR A 83 9.37 -10.44 4.06
CA TYR A 83 8.94 -11.79 3.73
C TYR A 83 8.73 -11.97 2.23
N LEU A 84 7.96 -11.10 1.59
CA LEU A 84 7.71 -11.18 0.15
C LEU A 84 9.00 -11.09 -0.65
N GLN A 85 9.89 -10.17 -0.29
CA GLN A 85 11.15 -9.96 -0.99
C GLN A 85 12.07 -11.19 -0.91
N THR A 86 12.08 -11.89 0.22
CA THR A 86 12.89 -13.10 0.41
C THR A 86 12.26 -14.35 -0.24
N HIS A 87 10.94 -14.35 -0.48
CA HIS A 87 10.20 -15.51 -1.02
C HIS A 87 9.70 -15.30 -2.47
N LEU A 88 10.20 -14.29 -3.18
CA LEU A 88 9.81 -14.07 -4.59
C LEU A 88 10.09 -15.30 -5.47
N ASN A 89 11.25 -15.92 -5.31
CA ASN A 89 11.61 -17.13 -6.05
C ASN A 89 10.64 -18.30 -5.78
N ASP A 90 10.23 -18.46 -4.52
CA ASP A 90 9.25 -19.49 -4.13
C ASP A 90 7.88 -19.24 -4.76
N MET A 91 7.51 -17.98 -4.94
CA MET A 91 6.28 -17.59 -5.63
C MET A 91 6.36 -17.87 -7.11
N GLU A 92 7.49 -17.55 -7.75
CA GLU A 92 7.74 -17.89 -9.15
C GLU A 92 7.70 -19.40 -9.38
N GLU A 93 8.34 -20.19 -8.54
CA GLU A 93 8.30 -21.64 -8.62
C GLU A 93 6.89 -22.18 -8.49
N THR A 94 6.11 -21.63 -7.55
CA THR A 94 4.70 -22.01 -7.36
C THR A 94 3.87 -21.68 -8.60
N ALA A 95 4.01 -20.47 -9.14
CA ALA A 95 3.35 -20.05 -10.36
C ALA A 95 3.73 -20.93 -11.56
N ASN A 96 5.03 -21.18 -11.74
CA ASN A 96 5.56 -21.99 -12.83
C ASN A 96 5.10 -23.45 -12.74
N LYS A 97 4.95 -23.99 -11.54
CA LYS A 97 4.37 -25.31 -11.32
C LYS A 97 2.92 -25.37 -11.83
N VAL A 98 2.10 -24.41 -11.43
CA VAL A 98 0.69 -24.34 -11.87
C VAL A 98 0.60 -24.18 -13.38
N ILE A 99 1.43 -23.34 -13.99
CA ILE A 99 1.49 -23.12 -15.44
C ILE A 99 1.81 -24.42 -16.16
N LYS A 100 2.83 -25.14 -15.70
CA LYS A 100 3.26 -26.41 -16.29
C LYS A 100 2.18 -27.51 -16.15
N GLU A 101 1.54 -27.60 -14.99
CA GLU A 101 0.45 -28.55 -14.73
C GLU A 101 -0.77 -28.31 -15.64
N ASN A 102 -0.97 -27.08 -16.11
CA ASN A 102 -2.00 -26.72 -17.08
C ASN A 102 -1.52 -26.76 -18.54
N GLY A 103 -0.36 -27.39 -18.82
CA GLY A 103 0.11 -27.66 -20.17
C GLY A 103 0.70 -26.45 -20.92
N LYS A 104 1.03 -25.38 -20.22
CA LYS A 104 1.63 -24.18 -20.79
C LYS A 104 3.16 -24.22 -20.66
N SER A 105 3.87 -23.60 -21.61
CA SER A 105 5.34 -23.60 -21.69
C SER A 105 6.01 -22.29 -21.32
N TYR A 106 5.23 -21.21 -21.15
CA TYR A 106 5.75 -19.94 -20.68
C TYR A 106 6.02 -19.94 -19.16
N LYS A 107 6.74 -18.95 -18.69
CA LYS A 107 7.12 -18.81 -17.27
C LYS A 107 6.52 -17.55 -16.67
N ALA A 108 6.22 -17.63 -15.39
CA ALA A 108 5.90 -16.47 -14.57
C ALA A 108 7.18 -15.82 -14.06
N GLU A 109 7.11 -14.52 -13.87
CA GLU A 109 8.11 -13.70 -13.21
C GLU A 109 7.42 -12.93 -12.08
N ALA A 110 8.01 -12.93 -10.89
CA ALA A 110 7.51 -12.20 -9.74
C ALA A 110 8.44 -11.04 -9.39
N ASN A 111 7.88 -9.89 -9.14
CA ASN A 111 8.64 -8.75 -8.66
C ASN A 111 7.85 -7.98 -7.60
N LEU A 112 8.57 -7.38 -6.66
CA LEU A 112 8.04 -6.49 -5.65
C LEU A 112 8.52 -5.07 -5.95
N GLY A 113 7.60 -4.15 -6.10
CA GLY A 113 7.95 -2.77 -6.41
C GLY A 113 6.78 -1.82 -6.26
N ILE A 114 7.08 -0.53 -6.34
CA ILE A 114 6.07 0.52 -6.38
C ILE A 114 5.60 0.64 -7.83
N ARG A 115 4.31 0.38 -8.05
CA ARG A 115 3.68 0.55 -9.37
C ARG A 115 2.37 1.32 -9.22
N TRP A 116 2.08 2.17 -10.18
CA TRP A 116 0.75 2.73 -10.31
C TRP A 116 -0.21 1.63 -10.77
N ILE A 117 -1.26 1.40 -10.00
CA ILE A 117 -2.33 0.47 -10.31
C ILE A 117 -3.62 1.28 -10.33
N PRO A 118 -4.42 1.22 -11.39
CA PRO A 118 -5.67 1.98 -11.45
C PRO A 118 -6.61 1.59 -10.30
N GLU A 119 -7.42 2.54 -9.90
CA GLU A 119 -8.47 2.33 -8.90
C GLU A 119 -9.38 1.17 -9.27
N LYS A 120 -9.79 0.40 -8.30
CA LYS A 120 -10.73 -0.71 -8.46
C LYS A 120 -11.67 -0.84 -7.28
N THR A 121 -12.93 -1.12 -7.57
CA THR A 121 -13.95 -1.43 -6.58
C THR A 121 -14.27 -2.93 -6.63
N TYR A 122 -14.28 -3.57 -5.47
CA TYR A 122 -14.69 -4.96 -5.30
C TYR A 122 -15.83 -5.00 -4.27
N GLY A 123 -17.08 -5.17 -4.74
CA GLY A 123 -18.25 -5.04 -3.88
C GLY A 123 -18.30 -3.64 -3.25
N ASP A 124 -18.31 -3.56 -1.93
CA ASP A 124 -18.33 -2.29 -1.17
C ASP A 124 -16.93 -1.73 -0.85
N MET A 125 -15.86 -2.44 -1.25
CA MET A 125 -14.49 -2.00 -0.99
C MET A 125 -13.91 -1.26 -2.19
N TYR A 126 -13.52 -0.01 -1.95
CA TYR A 126 -12.84 0.85 -2.91
C TYR A 126 -11.33 0.87 -2.65
N PHE A 127 -10.53 0.59 -3.69
CA PHE A 127 -9.06 0.68 -3.66
C PHE A 127 -8.65 1.82 -4.59
N PRO A 128 -8.14 2.93 -4.06
CA PRO A 128 -7.65 4.04 -4.88
C PRO A 128 -6.40 3.64 -5.67
N ALA A 129 -6.10 4.44 -6.71
CA ALA A 129 -4.93 4.27 -7.54
C ALA A 129 -3.62 4.48 -6.79
#